data_80876fe5d408e07d94c525e46695134b
#
_entry.id   80876fe5d408e07d94c525e46695134b
#
_cell.length_a   1.000
_cell.length_b   1.000
_cell.length_c   1.000
_cell.angle_alpha   90.00
_cell.angle_beta   90.00
_cell.angle_gamma   90.00
#
_symmetry.space_group_name_H-M   'P 1'
#
loop_
_entity.id
_entity.type
_entity.pdbx_description
1 polymer ?
#
loop_
_entity_poly.entity_id
_entity_poly.type
_entity_poly.pdbx_seq_one_letter_code
_entity_poly.pdbx_strand_id
1 'polypeptide(L)'
;LEPLDWPESIKLLQRNWIGKSEGAEVDFTLDGETITVYTTRPDTLFGATYMVLSPEHPLVDTVTTPEQKHAVEQYRAQCASKSDLERTDLSKEKTGVFTGAYAVNPVNGKQIPVWIADYVLMGYGTGAIMAVPAHDERDFAFAQVFGLPILQVVQPPSEDMDWRGFCGYEGSSVNSGFLTGLPTPEAKEKMILWLEENGKGRRKVNYKLRDWLFSRQRYWGEPFPIVWENGHHRALPESELPVLQ
;
A
#
# COMPACT_ATOMS: atom_id res chain seq x y z
N LEU A 1 -26.79 3.07 -2.99
CA LEU A 1 -27.28 4.29 -2.30
C LEU A 1 -28.20 5.14 -3.19
N GLU A 2 -28.02 5.07 -4.52
CA GLU A 2 -28.73 5.94 -5.47
C GLU A 2 -30.27 5.83 -5.39
N PRO A 3 -30.90 4.64 -5.28
CA PRO A 3 -32.35 4.53 -5.20
C PRO A 3 -32.96 4.91 -3.83
N LEU A 4 -32.11 5.23 -2.84
CA LEU A 4 -32.61 5.62 -1.51
C LEU A 4 -33.02 7.08 -1.49
N ASP A 5 -34.21 7.36 -0.90
CA ASP A 5 -34.67 8.72 -0.65
C ASP A 5 -34.03 9.31 0.61
N TRP A 6 -32.68 9.48 0.54
CA TRP A 6 -31.91 10.06 1.60
C TRP A 6 -31.31 11.41 1.18
N PRO A 7 -31.11 12.33 2.14
CA PRO A 7 -30.38 13.57 1.88
C PRO A 7 -29.00 13.30 1.27
N GLU A 8 -28.58 14.10 0.30
CA GLU A 8 -27.28 13.91 -0.39
C GLU A 8 -26.10 13.97 0.58
N SER A 9 -26.18 14.76 1.66
CA SER A 9 -25.15 14.79 2.69
C SER A 9 -24.95 13.42 3.37
N ILE A 10 -26.05 12.70 3.62
CA ILE A 10 -25.98 11.35 4.20
C ILE A 10 -25.44 10.35 3.19
N LYS A 11 -25.90 10.42 1.93
CA LYS A 11 -25.34 9.57 0.86
C LYS A 11 -23.85 9.79 0.68
N LEU A 12 -23.38 11.05 0.74
CA LEU A 12 -21.98 11.39 0.66
C LEU A 12 -21.18 10.79 1.83
N LEU A 13 -21.67 10.91 3.06
CA LEU A 13 -21.04 10.28 4.22
C LEU A 13 -20.92 8.77 4.06
N GLN A 14 -21.96 8.11 3.55
CA GLN A 14 -21.93 6.66 3.30
C GLN A 14 -20.97 6.29 2.18
N ARG A 15 -20.93 7.05 1.06
CA ARG A 15 -19.96 6.83 -0.01
C ARG A 15 -18.51 6.96 0.50
N ASN A 16 -18.25 7.98 1.32
CA ASN A 16 -16.93 8.19 1.93
C ASN A 16 -16.56 7.09 2.92
N TRP A 17 -17.53 6.58 3.66
CA TRP A 17 -17.35 5.44 4.57
C TRP A 17 -17.05 4.14 3.82
N ILE A 18 -17.78 3.86 2.75
CA ILE A 18 -17.54 2.71 1.86
C ILE A 18 -16.18 2.85 1.18
N GLY A 19 -15.84 4.07 0.75
CA GLY A 19 -14.53 4.40 0.20
C GLY A 19 -14.18 3.57 -1.02
N LYS A 20 -15.10 3.53 -2.02
CA LYS A 20 -14.80 2.91 -3.32
C LYS A 20 -13.60 3.62 -3.96
N SER A 21 -12.61 2.86 -4.37
CA SER A 21 -11.47 3.34 -5.14
C SER A 21 -11.27 2.50 -6.40
N GLU A 22 -11.03 3.17 -7.51
CA GLU A 22 -10.75 2.53 -8.81
C GLU A 22 -9.28 2.72 -9.16
N GLY A 23 -8.65 1.65 -9.63
CA GLY A 23 -7.23 1.65 -9.95
C GLY A 23 -6.83 0.39 -10.71
N ALA A 24 -5.61 -0.05 -10.49
CA ALA A 24 -5.08 -1.27 -11.10
C ALA A 24 -4.31 -2.11 -10.08
N GLU A 25 -4.35 -3.41 -10.27
CA GLU A 25 -3.33 -4.34 -9.80
C GLU A 25 -2.19 -4.34 -10.83
N VAL A 26 -0.95 -4.26 -10.36
CA VAL A 26 0.26 -4.25 -11.20
C VAL A 26 1.20 -5.33 -10.69
N ASP A 27 1.67 -6.17 -11.60
CA ASP A 27 2.53 -7.31 -11.31
C ASP A 27 4.00 -6.97 -11.58
N PHE A 28 4.79 -6.92 -10.51
CA PHE A 28 6.23 -6.82 -10.55
C PHE A 28 6.85 -8.21 -10.44
N THR A 29 7.93 -8.47 -11.16
CA THR A 29 8.65 -9.75 -11.09
C THR A 29 9.94 -9.62 -10.29
N LEU A 30 10.23 -10.62 -9.45
CA LEU A 30 11.43 -10.72 -8.65
C LEU A 30 11.84 -12.19 -8.55
N ASP A 31 12.98 -12.58 -9.16
CA ASP A 31 13.55 -13.93 -9.09
C ASP A 31 12.56 -15.08 -9.34
N GLY A 32 11.61 -14.87 -10.27
CA GLY A 32 10.56 -15.85 -10.61
C GLY A 32 9.28 -15.73 -9.81
N GLU A 33 9.28 -14.95 -8.74
CA GLU A 33 8.08 -14.61 -7.97
C GLU A 33 7.38 -13.38 -8.56
N THR A 34 6.09 -13.27 -8.30
CA THR A 34 5.28 -12.10 -8.67
C THR A 34 4.81 -11.36 -7.43
N ILE A 35 5.10 -10.06 -7.38
CA ILE A 35 4.60 -9.16 -6.35
C ILE A 35 3.53 -8.29 -6.98
N THR A 36 2.28 -8.50 -6.61
CA THR A 36 1.15 -7.70 -7.07
C THR A 36 0.91 -6.53 -6.13
N VAL A 37 0.87 -5.31 -6.67
CA VAL A 37 0.53 -4.10 -5.92
C VAL A 37 -0.79 -3.52 -6.42
N TYR A 38 -1.57 -2.92 -5.54
CA TYR A 38 -2.73 -2.13 -5.92
C TYR A 38 -2.40 -0.64 -5.90
N THR A 39 -2.76 0.07 -6.97
CA THR A 39 -2.59 1.52 -7.04
C THR A 39 -3.80 2.22 -7.66
N THR A 40 -4.14 3.40 -7.15
CA THR A 40 -5.12 4.31 -7.76
C THR A 40 -4.48 5.26 -8.79
N ARG A 41 -3.13 5.20 -8.89
CA ARG A 41 -2.33 6.05 -9.78
C ARG A 41 -1.44 5.20 -10.71
N PRO A 42 -2.02 4.32 -11.56
CA PRO A 42 -1.24 3.52 -12.52
C PRO A 42 -0.48 4.40 -13.52
N ASP A 43 -0.97 5.60 -13.80
CA ASP A 43 -0.31 6.62 -14.64
C ASP A 43 1.11 6.98 -14.17
N THR A 44 1.42 6.80 -12.86
CA THR A 44 2.73 7.13 -12.29
C THR A 44 3.72 5.97 -12.27
N LEU A 45 3.40 4.81 -12.85
CA LEU A 45 4.20 3.59 -12.79
C LEU A 45 5.66 3.77 -13.30
N PHE A 46 5.88 4.66 -14.28
CA PHE A 46 7.22 5.02 -14.75
C PHE A 46 8.09 5.68 -13.68
N GLY A 47 7.45 6.31 -12.68
CA GLY A 47 8.09 6.98 -11.54
C GLY A 47 8.28 6.09 -10.31
N ALA A 48 7.89 4.82 -10.37
CA ALA A 48 8.15 3.89 -9.29
C ALA A 48 9.65 3.60 -9.22
N THR A 49 10.29 4.04 -8.13
CA THR A 49 11.74 3.96 -7.94
C THR A 49 12.17 2.97 -6.85
N TYR A 50 11.23 2.50 -6.06
CA TYR A 50 11.41 1.40 -5.12
C TYR A 50 10.06 0.75 -4.80
N MET A 51 10.11 -0.40 -4.15
CA MET A 51 8.95 -1.14 -3.68
C MET A 51 9.03 -1.31 -2.17
N VAL A 52 7.88 -1.31 -1.50
CA VAL A 52 7.82 -1.57 -0.06
C VAL A 52 6.81 -2.67 0.24
N LEU A 53 7.23 -3.65 1.01
CA LEU A 53 6.39 -4.69 1.57
C LEU A 53 6.07 -4.38 3.04
N SER A 54 4.89 -4.78 3.48
CA SER A 54 4.61 -4.87 4.91
C SER A 54 5.59 -5.84 5.58
N PRO A 55 6.06 -5.58 6.81
CA PRO A 55 6.93 -6.50 7.54
C PRO A 55 6.34 -7.90 7.69
N GLU A 56 5.01 -8.03 7.69
CA GLU A 56 4.27 -9.29 7.82
C GLU A 56 3.98 -9.97 6.47
N HIS A 57 4.39 -9.35 5.35
CA HIS A 57 4.08 -9.89 4.02
C HIS A 57 4.73 -11.27 3.81
N PRO A 58 4.00 -12.28 3.29
CA PRO A 58 4.52 -13.65 3.15
C PRO A 58 5.79 -13.76 2.32
N LEU A 59 5.94 -12.91 1.31
CA LEU A 59 7.12 -12.91 0.44
C LEU A 59 8.39 -12.38 1.11
N VAL A 60 8.32 -11.72 2.27
CA VAL A 60 9.50 -11.15 2.93
C VAL A 60 10.56 -12.22 3.18
N ASP A 61 10.15 -13.41 3.62
CA ASP A 61 11.09 -14.51 3.89
C ASP A 61 11.74 -15.06 2.61
N THR A 62 11.00 -15.03 1.49
CA THR A 62 11.48 -15.53 0.18
C THR A 62 12.42 -14.54 -0.50
N VAL A 63 12.08 -13.23 -0.42
CA VAL A 63 12.83 -12.19 -1.15
C VAL A 63 14.00 -11.62 -0.37
N THR A 64 14.13 -11.94 0.92
CA THR A 64 15.23 -11.43 1.75
C THR A 64 16.51 -12.22 1.47
N THR A 65 17.56 -11.50 1.07
CA THR A 65 18.87 -12.14 0.86
C THR A 65 19.50 -12.58 2.19
N PRO A 66 20.39 -13.59 2.17
CA PRO A 66 21.05 -14.08 3.40
C PRO A 66 21.76 -12.98 4.19
N GLU A 67 22.34 -12.00 3.50
CA GLU A 67 23.07 -10.89 4.11
C GLU A 67 22.14 -9.93 4.87
N GLN A 68 20.89 -9.79 4.41
CA GLN A 68 19.90 -8.89 5.02
C GLN A 68 19.00 -9.59 6.05
N LYS A 69 19.07 -10.90 6.15
CA LYS A 69 18.17 -11.70 6.98
C LYS A 69 18.11 -11.23 8.44
N HIS A 70 19.25 -11.01 9.04
CA HIS A 70 19.32 -10.57 10.45
C HIS A 70 18.68 -9.19 10.65
N ALA A 71 18.97 -8.23 9.77
CA ALA A 71 18.38 -6.88 9.85
C ALA A 71 16.86 -6.89 9.64
N VAL A 72 16.40 -7.71 8.69
CA VAL A 72 14.95 -7.88 8.40
C VAL A 72 14.23 -8.51 9.59
N GLU A 73 14.77 -9.59 10.18
CA GLU A 73 14.17 -10.24 11.36
C GLU A 73 14.10 -9.30 12.57
N GLN A 74 15.17 -8.55 12.82
CA GLN A 74 15.20 -7.56 13.89
C GLN A 74 14.16 -6.45 13.69
N TYR A 75 14.02 -5.94 12.45
CA TYR A 75 13.03 -4.93 12.13
C TYR A 75 11.59 -5.44 12.25
N ARG A 76 11.32 -6.68 11.80
CA ARG A 76 10.01 -7.33 11.97
C ARG A 76 9.61 -7.43 13.44
N ALA A 77 10.56 -7.83 14.30
CA ALA A 77 10.31 -7.91 15.75
C ALA A 77 9.99 -6.54 16.36
N GLN A 78 10.64 -5.46 15.90
CA GLN A 78 10.32 -4.10 16.32
C GLN A 78 8.93 -3.66 15.85
N CYS A 79 8.54 -3.99 14.61
CA CYS A 79 7.24 -3.63 14.06
C CYS A 79 6.09 -4.39 14.74
N ALA A 80 6.30 -5.64 15.15
CA ALA A 80 5.28 -6.47 15.80
C ALA A 80 4.74 -5.88 17.12
N SER A 81 5.50 -5.00 17.77
CA SER A 81 5.08 -4.32 19.00
C SER A 81 4.29 -3.03 18.77
N LYS A 82 4.17 -2.57 17.52
CA LYS A 82 3.50 -1.30 17.17
C LYS A 82 2.07 -1.56 16.72
N SER A 83 1.15 -0.69 17.12
CA SER A 83 -0.21 -0.67 16.59
C SER A 83 -0.27 -0.07 15.17
N ASP A 84 -1.31 -0.39 14.39
CA ASP A 84 -1.53 0.18 13.06
C ASP A 84 -1.57 1.72 13.07
N LEU A 85 -2.10 2.31 14.14
CA LEU A 85 -2.17 3.76 14.32
C LEU A 85 -0.78 4.38 14.48
N GLU A 86 0.07 3.74 15.28
CA GLU A 86 1.45 4.19 15.47
C GLU A 86 2.29 4.03 14.21
N ARG A 87 2.01 3.02 13.39
CA ARG A 87 2.72 2.74 12.14
C ARG A 87 2.38 3.74 11.03
N THR A 88 1.14 4.26 11.01
CA THR A 88 0.65 5.17 9.95
C THR A 88 0.78 6.64 10.29
N ASP A 89 1.35 7.00 11.44
CA ASP A 89 1.56 8.39 11.85
C ASP A 89 2.59 9.07 10.94
N LEU A 90 2.12 10.07 10.19
CA LEU A 90 2.94 10.85 9.25
C LEU A 90 4.02 11.71 9.94
N SER A 91 3.83 12.06 11.20
CA SER A 91 4.77 12.89 11.96
C SER A 91 6.01 12.14 12.43
N LYS A 92 6.01 10.81 12.41
CA LYS A 92 7.13 9.97 12.82
C LYS A 92 8.21 9.86 11.76
N GLU A 93 9.44 9.67 12.26
CA GLU A 93 10.59 9.35 11.41
C GLU A 93 10.33 8.09 10.60
N LYS A 94 10.67 8.14 9.31
CA LYS A 94 10.48 6.99 8.40
C LYS A 94 11.56 5.94 8.68
N THR A 95 11.11 4.71 8.93
CA THR A 95 11.97 3.56 9.19
C THR A 95 11.71 2.46 8.18
N GLY A 96 12.72 1.67 7.87
CA GLY A 96 12.62 0.55 6.96
C GLY A 96 13.95 -0.17 6.81
N VAL A 97 13.91 -1.36 6.20
CA VAL A 97 15.10 -2.18 5.94
C VAL A 97 15.06 -2.67 4.50
N PHE A 98 16.20 -2.56 3.80
CA PHE A 98 16.36 -3.13 2.48
C PHE A 98 16.46 -4.66 2.56
N THR A 99 15.70 -5.36 1.72
CA THR A 99 15.69 -6.84 1.71
C THR A 99 16.90 -7.47 0.99
N GLY A 100 17.66 -6.66 0.27
CA GLY A 100 18.75 -7.13 -0.62
C GLY A 100 18.28 -7.45 -2.03
N ALA A 101 16.97 -7.52 -2.27
CA ALA A 101 16.39 -7.92 -3.55
C ALA A 101 15.88 -6.74 -4.38
N TYR A 102 15.70 -6.99 -5.67
CA TYR A 102 15.22 -6.01 -6.64
C TYR A 102 14.05 -6.58 -7.45
N ALA A 103 12.97 -5.83 -7.53
CA ALA A 103 11.84 -6.16 -8.40
C ALA A 103 11.95 -5.45 -9.75
N VAL A 104 11.46 -6.07 -10.81
CA VAL A 104 11.46 -5.49 -12.15
C VAL A 104 10.16 -4.72 -12.37
N ASN A 105 10.27 -3.43 -12.64
CA ASN A 105 9.13 -2.59 -13.03
C ASN A 105 8.63 -3.02 -14.41
N PRO A 106 7.37 -3.45 -14.54
CA PRO A 106 6.86 -4.08 -15.78
C PRO A 106 6.82 -3.14 -16.98
N VAL A 107 6.73 -1.81 -16.77
CA VAL A 107 6.55 -0.87 -17.87
C VAL A 107 7.85 -0.44 -18.53
N ASN A 108 8.99 -0.49 -17.80
CA ASN A 108 10.27 0.00 -18.30
C ASN A 108 11.44 -0.97 -18.11
N GLY A 109 11.20 -2.13 -17.49
CA GLY A 109 12.20 -3.17 -17.24
C GLY A 109 13.28 -2.79 -16.21
N LYS A 110 13.17 -1.66 -15.53
CA LYS A 110 14.14 -1.24 -14.52
C LYS A 110 14.00 -2.05 -13.24
N GLN A 111 15.12 -2.42 -12.67
CA GLN A 111 15.20 -2.99 -11.34
C GLN A 111 15.05 -1.91 -10.28
N ILE A 112 14.13 -2.11 -9.34
CA ILE A 112 13.88 -1.22 -8.21
C ILE A 112 14.07 -1.99 -6.90
N PRO A 113 14.73 -1.40 -5.88
CA PRO A 113 15.02 -2.09 -4.63
C PRO A 113 13.72 -2.37 -3.85
N VAL A 114 13.67 -3.54 -3.21
CA VAL A 114 12.54 -3.98 -2.37
C VAL A 114 12.89 -3.77 -0.90
N TRP A 115 12.07 -2.98 -0.22
CA TRP A 115 12.20 -2.64 1.19
C TRP A 115 11.06 -3.25 2.00
N ILE A 116 11.26 -3.37 3.30
CA ILE A 116 10.17 -3.51 4.27
C ILE A 116 10.08 -2.23 5.09
N ALA A 117 8.86 -1.77 5.34
CA ALA A 117 8.64 -0.58 6.18
C ALA A 117 7.31 -0.68 6.94
N ASP A 118 7.28 -0.10 8.12
CA ASP A 118 6.13 -0.21 9.03
C ASP A 118 4.89 0.57 8.59
N TYR A 119 5.03 1.58 7.72
CA TYR A 119 3.90 2.34 7.21
C TYR A 119 3.04 1.59 6.16
N VAL A 120 3.50 0.43 5.69
CA VAL A 120 2.72 -0.46 4.81
C VAL A 120 2.04 -1.53 5.66
N LEU A 121 0.72 -1.66 5.53
CA LEU A 121 -0.11 -2.57 6.31
C LEU A 121 -0.65 -3.71 5.46
N MET A 122 -0.67 -4.93 6.01
CA MET A 122 -1.29 -6.10 5.36
C MET A 122 -2.80 -5.96 5.16
N GLY A 123 -3.47 -5.21 6.02
CA GLY A 123 -4.92 -4.99 5.96
C GLY A 123 -5.38 -4.01 4.86
N TYR A 124 -4.46 -3.46 4.06
CA TYR A 124 -4.79 -2.53 2.98
C TYR A 124 -4.13 -2.96 1.67
N GLY A 125 -4.94 -3.17 0.64
CA GLY A 125 -4.47 -3.64 -0.67
C GLY A 125 -3.89 -5.06 -0.60
N THR A 126 -2.67 -5.21 -1.08
CA THR A 126 -1.95 -6.50 -1.13
C THR A 126 -0.88 -6.62 -0.05
N GLY A 127 -0.70 -5.62 0.82
CA GLY A 127 0.44 -5.55 1.73
C GLY A 127 1.77 -5.19 1.05
N ALA A 128 1.70 -4.77 -0.22
CA ALA A 128 2.82 -4.31 -1.02
C ALA A 128 2.43 -3.01 -1.74
N ILE A 129 3.36 -2.09 -1.86
CA ILE A 129 3.19 -0.84 -2.61
C ILE A 129 4.34 -0.63 -3.59
N MET A 130 4.05 -0.06 -4.74
CA MET A 130 5.02 0.64 -5.55
C MET A 130 5.18 2.06 -5.02
N ALA A 131 6.38 2.50 -4.74
CA ALA A 131 6.64 3.82 -4.22
C ALA A 131 6.99 4.80 -5.33
N VAL A 132 6.27 5.93 -5.36
CA VAL A 132 6.46 7.00 -6.33
C VAL A 132 6.77 8.30 -5.59
N PRO A 133 8.02 8.50 -5.14
CA PRO A 133 8.38 9.59 -4.24
C PRO A 133 8.18 10.99 -4.82
N ALA A 134 8.12 11.12 -6.13
CA ALA A 134 7.79 12.41 -6.75
C ALA A 134 6.34 12.85 -6.48
N HIS A 135 5.42 11.91 -6.23
CA HIS A 135 3.97 12.15 -6.22
C HIS A 135 3.24 11.51 -5.03
N ASP A 136 3.95 11.14 -3.97
CA ASP A 136 3.38 10.72 -2.68
C ASP A 136 4.26 11.27 -1.54
N GLU A 137 3.66 11.93 -0.56
CA GLU A 137 4.37 12.58 0.53
C GLU A 137 5.10 11.58 1.44
N ARG A 138 4.52 10.40 1.68
CA ARG A 138 5.14 9.35 2.50
C ARG A 138 6.33 8.75 1.80
N ASP A 139 6.18 8.47 0.51
CA ASP A 139 7.23 7.94 -0.33
C ASP A 139 8.36 8.95 -0.50
N PHE A 140 8.03 10.24 -0.64
CA PHE A 140 9.02 11.31 -0.71
C PHE A 140 9.87 11.37 0.56
N ALA A 141 9.22 11.40 1.73
CA ALA A 141 9.91 11.44 3.01
C ALA A 141 10.82 10.20 3.23
N PHE A 142 10.35 9.02 2.85
CA PHE A 142 11.13 7.79 2.91
C PHE A 142 12.34 7.84 1.95
N ALA A 143 12.12 8.26 0.71
CA ALA A 143 13.18 8.38 -0.28
C ALA A 143 14.28 9.37 0.15
N GLN A 144 13.91 10.48 0.83
CA GLN A 144 14.89 11.42 1.37
C GLN A 144 15.74 10.79 2.48
N VAL A 145 15.13 10.04 3.41
CA VAL A 145 15.85 9.38 4.52
C VAL A 145 16.85 8.34 4.00
N PHE A 146 16.45 7.55 3.00
CA PHE A 146 17.26 6.44 2.48
C PHE A 146 18.05 6.77 1.20
N GLY A 147 18.03 8.03 0.74
CA GLY A 147 18.78 8.46 -0.46
C GLY A 147 18.32 7.79 -1.75
N LEU A 148 17.02 7.48 -1.87
CA LEU A 148 16.45 6.79 -3.03
C LEU A 148 16.11 7.78 -4.16
N PRO A 149 16.12 7.33 -5.43
CA PRO A 149 15.84 8.21 -6.56
C PRO A 149 14.42 8.76 -6.54
N ILE A 150 14.26 10.03 -6.92
CA ILE A 150 12.97 10.73 -7.06
C ILE A 150 12.84 11.14 -8.51
N LEU A 151 11.85 10.61 -9.21
CA LEU A 151 11.62 10.82 -10.63
C LEU A 151 10.25 11.47 -10.87
N GLN A 152 10.23 12.70 -11.37
CA GLN A 152 8.99 13.37 -11.76
C GLN A 152 8.35 12.69 -12.97
N VAL A 153 7.08 12.32 -12.85
CA VAL A 153 6.28 11.70 -13.92
C VAL A 153 4.95 12.40 -14.18
N VAL A 154 4.58 13.35 -13.33
CA VAL A 154 3.44 14.23 -13.56
C VAL A 154 3.89 15.68 -13.45
N GLN A 155 3.60 16.48 -14.48
CA GLN A 155 3.79 17.92 -14.47
C GLN A 155 2.53 18.57 -13.91
N PRO A 156 2.63 19.43 -12.87
CA PRO A 156 1.50 20.20 -12.36
C PRO A 156 0.89 21.10 -13.42
N PRO A 157 -0.39 21.50 -13.28
CA PRO A 157 -1.05 22.41 -14.20
C PRO A 157 -0.50 23.85 -14.12
N SER A 158 0.21 24.20 -13.05
CA SER A 158 0.85 25.49 -12.85
C SER A 158 2.32 25.30 -12.49
N GLU A 159 3.19 26.15 -13.04
CA GLU A 159 4.64 26.15 -12.76
C GLU A 159 4.96 26.53 -11.29
N ASP A 160 4.06 27.25 -10.63
CA ASP A 160 4.22 27.65 -9.22
C ASP A 160 3.95 26.51 -8.24
N MET A 161 3.43 25.38 -8.71
CA MET A 161 3.14 24.21 -7.86
C MET A 161 4.39 23.34 -7.72
N ASP A 162 4.81 23.07 -6.48
CA ASP A 162 5.85 22.07 -6.23
C ASP A 162 5.32 20.67 -6.53
N TRP A 163 5.99 19.95 -7.41
CA TRP A 163 5.66 18.59 -7.78
C TRP A 163 6.19 17.53 -6.79
N ARG A 164 7.10 17.94 -5.88
CA ARG A 164 7.80 17.03 -4.99
C ARG A 164 6.91 16.59 -3.83
N GLY A 165 6.70 15.28 -3.72
CA GLY A 165 5.91 14.68 -2.65
C GLY A 165 4.41 14.98 -2.69
N PHE A 166 3.92 15.67 -3.72
CA PHE A 166 2.52 16.04 -3.83
C PHE A 166 1.82 15.35 -5.01
N CYS A 167 0.72 14.65 -4.74
CA CYS A 167 -0.07 13.96 -5.76
C CYS A 167 -1.57 14.30 -5.76
N GLY A 168 -1.97 15.39 -5.11
CA GLY A 168 -3.38 15.80 -4.98
C GLY A 168 -3.94 16.51 -6.22
N TYR A 169 -3.20 16.65 -7.32
CA TYR A 169 -3.63 17.34 -8.54
C TYR A 169 -3.63 16.43 -9.77
N GLU A 170 -4.45 16.76 -10.73
CA GLU A 170 -4.36 16.27 -12.10
C GLU A 170 -3.37 17.13 -12.88
N GLY A 171 -2.57 16.51 -13.73
CA GLY A 171 -1.56 17.17 -14.52
C GLY A 171 -1.32 16.46 -15.83
N SER A 172 -0.18 16.70 -16.46
CA SER A 172 0.24 16.01 -17.67
C SER A 172 1.39 15.06 -17.39
N SER A 173 1.35 13.86 -17.96
CA SER A 173 2.42 12.89 -17.81
C SER A 173 3.71 13.36 -18.46
N VAL A 174 4.83 13.28 -17.74
CA VAL A 174 6.19 13.55 -18.22
C VAL A 174 7.09 12.37 -17.88
N ASN A 175 8.21 12.20 -18.60
CA ASN A 175 9.16 11.11 -18.37
C ASN A 175 8.52 9.70 -18.32
N SER A 176 7.37 9.52 -18.98
CA SER A 176 6.48 8.35 -18.86
C SER A 176 6.27 7.61 -20.19
N GLY A 177 7.30 7.58 -21.05
CA GLY A 177 7.27 6.85 -22.31
C GLY A 177 6.02 7.15 -23.13
N PHE A 178 5.22 6.14 -23.45
CA PHE A 178 3.99 6.24 -24.27
C PHE A 178 2.85 7.05 -23.63
N LEU A 179 2.96 7.41 -22.34
CA LEU A 179 2.00 8.27 -21.64
C LEU A 179 2.39 9.74 -21.70
N THR A 180 3.64 10.06 -22.04
CA THR A 180 4.15 11.45 -22.00
C THR A 180 3.27 12.39 -22.82
N GLY A 181 2.87 13.52 -22.20
CA GLY A 181 1.99 14.51 -22.77
C GLY A 181 0.49 14.29 -22.53
N LEU A 182 0.08 13.09 -22.04
CA LEU A 182 -1.32 12.83 -21.76
C LEU A 182 -1.75 13.44 -20.42
N PRO A 183 -2.99 13.97 -20.35
CA PRO A 183 -3.57 14.36 -19.07
C PRO A 183 -3.80 13.14 -18.17
N THR A 184 -3.79 13.34 -16.86
CA THR A 184 -3.88 12.26 -15.85
C THR A 184 -5.01 11.25 -16.10
N PRO A 185 -6.27 11.64 -16.40
CA PRO A 185 -7.34 10.66 -16.64
C PRO A 185 -7.06 9.74 -17.83
N GLU A 186 -6.58 10.30 -18.95
CA GLU A 186 -6.25 9.54 -20.15
C GLU A 186 -5.03 8.63 -19.93
N ALA A 187 -4.04 9.13 -19.19
CA ALA A 187 -2.83 8.36 -18.85
C ALA A 187 -3.18 7.15 -17.98
N LYS A 188 -4.09 7.29 -17.01
CA LYS A 188 -4.59 6.18 -16.19
C LYS A 188 -5.24 5.10 -17.04
N GLU A 189 -6.20 5.47 -17.89
CA GLU A 189 -6.89 4.54 -18.76
C GLU A 189 -5.92 3.82 -19.69
N LYS A 190 -5.04 4.56 -20.33
CA LYS A 190 -4.06 4.01 -21.27
C LYS A 190 -3.08 3.05 -20.58
N MET A 191 -2.66 3.34 -19.36
CA MET A 191 -1.80 2.45 -18.59
C MET A 191 -2.55 1.18 -18.20
N ILE A 192 -3.81 1.27 -17.75
CA ILE A 192 -4.60 0.10 -17.40
C ILE A 192 -4.77 -0.83 -18.60
N LEU A 193 -5.13 -0.29 -19.77
CA LEU A 193 -5.24 -1.06 -21.01
C LEU A 193 -3.91 -1.73 -21.37
N TRP A 194 -2.80 -0.99 -21.27
CA TRP A 194 -1.47 -1.55 -21.53
C TRP A 194 -1.13 -2.70 -20.60
N LEU A 195 -1.43 -2.57 -19.28
CA LEU A 195 -1.21 -3.62 -18.29
C LEU A 195 -1.99 -4.89 -18.63
N GLU A 196 -3.27 -4.75 -19.01
CA GLU A 196 -4.14 -5.87 -19.38
C GLU A 196 -3.66 -6.55 -20.67
N GLU A 197 -3.34 -5.78 -21.72
CA GLU A 197 -2.85 -6.30 -23.02
C GLU A 197 -1.51 -7.03 -22.89
N ASN A 198 -0.65 -6.61 -21.97
CA ASN A 198 0.67 -7.23 -21.78
C ASN A 198 0.69 -8.29 -20.65
N GLY A 199 -0.45 -8.58 -20.02
CA GLY A 199 -0.52 -9.54 -18.91
C GLY A 199 0.34 -9.15 -17.73
N LYS A 200 0.43 -7.83 -17.44
CA LYS A 200 1.24 -7.24 -16.36
C LYS A 200 0.39 -6.62 -15.26
N GLY A 201 -0.92 -6.82 -15.31
CA GLY A 201 -1.86 -6.30 -14.34
C GLY A 201 -3.26 -6.24 -14.89
N ARG A 202 -4.16 -5.65 -14.12
CA ARG A 202 -5.58 -5.55 -14.48
C ARG A 202 -6.25 -4.39 -13.76
N ARG A 203 -7.38 -3.91 -14.30
CA ARG A 203 -8.26 -3.00 -13.60
C ARG A 203 -8.77 -3.62 -12.30
N LYS A 204 -8.81 -2.84 -11.24
CA LYS A 204 -9.30 -3.27 -9.94
C LYS A 204 -10.11 -2.20 -9.25
N VAL A 205 -11.22 -2.61 -8.64
CA VAL A 205 -11.99 -1.78 -7.71
C VAL A 205 -11.73 -2.31 -6.30
N ASN A 206 -11.37 -1.41 -5.40
CA ASN A 206 -11.18 -1.69 -3.99
C ASN A 206 -12.14 -0.85 -3.14
N TYR A 207 -12.37 -1.29 -1.90
CA TYR A 207 -13.20 -0.59 -0.92
C TYR A 207 -12.40 -0.39 0.37
N LYS A 208 -12.52 0.80 0.97
CA LYS A 208 -11.91 1.10 2.27
C LYS A 208 -12.66 0.44 3.42
N LEU A 209 -13.96 0.18 3.21
CA LEU A 209 -14.80 -0.50 4.19
C LEU A 209 -14.21 -1.87 4.51
N ARG A 210 -13.91 -2.11 5.78
CA ARG A 210 -13.41 -3.39 6.27
C ARG A 210 -14.58 -4.29 6.63
N ASP A 211 -14.31 -5.60 6.63
CA ASP A 211 -15.26 -6.60 7.12
C ASP A 211 -15.67 -6.29 8.56
N TRP A 212 -16.90 -6.64 8.86
CA TRP A 212 -17.41 -6.47 10.20
C TRP A 212 -16.66 -7.39 11.18
N LEU A 213 -16.15 -6.79 12.25
CA LEU A 213 -15.50 -7.56 13.31
C LEU A 213 -16.56 -8.15 14.24
N PHE A 214 -16.57 -9.47 14.34
CA PHE A 214 -17.50 -10.20 15.20
C PHE A 214 -17.26 -9.87 16.68
N SER A 215 -16.01 -9.93 17.13
CA SER A 215 -15.65 -9.59 18.50
C SER A 215 -15.68 -8.07 18.72
N ARG A 216 -16.43 -7.64 19.71
CA ARG A 216 -16.54 -6.27 20.16
C ARG A 216 -16.12 -6.17 21.62
N GLN A 217 -15.21 -5.29 21.92
CA GLN A 217 -14.75 -5.01 23.30
C GLN A 217 -15.77 -4.10 24.00
N ARG A 218 -16.94 -4.66 24.31
CA ARG A 218 -18.04 -3.98 25.00
C ARG A 218 -18.62 -4.89 26.05
N TYR A 219 -19.15 -4.32 27.14
CA TYR A 219 -19.71 -5.08 28.26
C TYR A 219 -20.76 -6.11 27.82
N TRP A 220 -21.58 -5.79 26.82
CA TRP A 220 -22.61 -6.67 26.25
C TRP A 220 -22.19 -7.29 24.91
N GLY A 221 -20.92 -7.29 24.61
CA GLY A 221 -20.38 -7.92 23.40
C GLY A 221 -20.36 -9.44 23.52
N GLU A 222 -19.96 -10.08 22.42
CA GLU A 222 -19.75 -11.51 22.34
C GLU A 222 -18.24 -11.75 22.26
N PRO A 223 -17.54 -11.90 23.40
CA PRO A 223 -16.10 -12.10 23.41
C PRO A 223 -15.73 -13.45 22.80
N PHE A 224 -14.69 -13.48 21.99
CA PHE A 224 -14.10 -14.74 21.59
C PHE A 224 -13.47 -15.42 22.81
N PRO A 225 -13.66 -16.74 22.97
CA PRO A 225 -13.05 -17.50 24.04
C PRO A 225 -11.56 -17.77 23.76
N ILE A 226 -10.81 -16.71 23.55
CA ILE A 226 -9.39 -16.74 23.22
C ILE A 226 -8.68 -15.75 24.14
N VAL A 227 -7.65 -16.22 24.82
CA VAL A 227 -6.78 -15.39 25.66
C VAL A 227 -5.38 -15.28 25.06
N TRP A 228 -4.72 -14.19 25.37
CA TRP A 228 -3.32 -13.97 25.04
C TRP A 228 -2.47 -14.38 26.25
N GLU A 229 -1.68 -15.44 26.11
CA GLU A 229 -0.86 -15.97 27.18
C GLU A 229 0.54 -16.30 26.68
N ASN A 230 1.56 -15.82 27.36
CA ASN A 230 2.98 -16.05 27.02
C ASN A 230 3.35 -15.71 25.56
N GLY A 231 2.74 -14.66 24.99
CA GLY A 231 2.99 -14.23 23.61
C GLY A 231 2.27 -15.05 22.53
N HIS A 232 1.32 -15.91 22.90
CA HIS A 232 0.52 -16.73 21.97
C HIS A 232 -0.97 -16.66 22.29
N HIS A 233 -1.80 -16.86 21.27
CA HIS A 233 -3.24 -17.04 21.47
C HIS A 233 -3.53 -18.47 21.97
N ARG A 234 -4.38 -18.58 22.99
CA ARG A 234 -4.90 -19.85 23.50
C ARG A 234 -6.43 -19.82 23.51
N ALA A 235 -7.06 -20.84 22.93
CA ALA A 235 -8.49 -21.02 23.10
C ALA A 235 -8.80 -21.45 24.55
N LEU A 236 -9.86 -20.90 25.13
CA LEU A 236 -10.37 -21.32 26.42
C LEU A 236 -11.08 -22.68 26.28
N PRO A 237 -10.88 -23.62 27.21
CA PRO A 237 -11.64 -24.85 27.24
C PRO A 237 -13.09 -24.59 27.65
N GLU A 238 -14.00 -25.50 27.33
CA GLU A 238 -15.42 -25.39 27.69
C GLU A 238 -15.67 -25.16 29.17
N SER A 239 -14.79 -25.69 30.04
CA SER A 239 -14.88 -25.51 31.48
C SER A 239 -14.67 -24.10 31.99
N GLU A 240 -14.09 -23.24 31.15
CA GLU A 240 -13.83 -21.82 31.44
C GLU A 240 -14.87 -20.87 30.75
N LEU A 241 -15.93 -21.44 30.18
CA LEU A 241 -17.02 -20.69 29.58
C LEU A 241 -18.22 -20.61 30.54
N PRO A 242 -19.02 -19.52 30.44
CA PRO A 242 -18.90 -18.37 29.57
C PRO A 242 -17.78 -17.42 30.02
N VAL A 243 -17.21 -16.69 29.03
CA VAL A 243 -16.27 -15.60 29.36
C VAL A 243 -17.07 -14.43 29.94
N LEU A 244 -16.85 -14.15 31.21
CA LEU A 244 -17.46 -13.00 31.90
C LEU A 244 -16.50 -11.82 31.88
N GLN A 245 -17.05 -10.59 31.68
CA GLN A 245 -16.32 -9.32 31.73
C GLN A 245 -16.36 -8.72 33.13
#